data_2c6a81286efd4737b0fc1d9d82e6d4ed
#
_entry.id   2c6a81286efd4737b0fc1d9d82e6d4ed
#
_cell.length_a   1.000
_cell.length_b   1.000
_cell.length_c   1.000
_cell.angle_alpha   90.00
_cell.angle_beta   90.00
_cell.angle_gamma   90.00
#
_symmetry.space_group_name_H-M   'P 1'
#
loop_
_entity.id
_entity.type
_entity.pdbx_description
1 polymer ?
#
loop_
_entity_poly.entity_id
_entity_poly.type
_entity_poly.pdbx_seq_one_letter_code
_entity_poly.pdbx_strand_id
1 'polypeptide(L)'
;MLFMKKQKNLLFIVLIFCSSAFAQRQMEYLNRGVVAVPDGGNIFVSWRLLVTDDDKTAFNIYRAVDNSKAVKVNKTPVDAFTHYIDVKADSTKSYTYYVTPVVKGKELAASEKFTLPALAKNYLSIPLRTPEGYSANDASVGDLDGDGEYEVIIHLTGRAKDNSQAGITDPPIFQAYKMNGTFLWQINLGKNIREGAHYTQFMVYDLDGDGKAEIAMKTGDGSIDSKGNVIGDSSKDWRNERGYILSGPEYLSVFNGLTGEVINTTDYISPRHGKLNPTTDELKTMWGDGYGNRMDRFLACVAYLDGVHPSLVMCRGYYTRTILAAWDLKGGKLVKRWVFDSNDEGNKPYAGQGNHNLSVADVDGDGKDEIVYGQMTIDDNGKGLYSTGIGHA
;
A
#
# COMPACT_ATOMS: atom_id res chain seq x y z
N MET A 1 39.42 -50.39 57.10
CA MET A 1 40.00 -49.27 56.32
C MET A 1 39.07 -48.99 55.14
N LEU A 2 38.15 -48.08 55.36
CA LEU A 2 37.09 -47.76 54.38
C LEU A 2 37.46 -46.50 53.56
N PHE A 3 37.67 -46.68 52.28
CA PHE A 3 37.88 -45.54 51.36
C PHE A 3 36.52 -44.93 50.92
N MET A 4 36.22 -43.73 51.41
CA MET A 4 35.10 -42.90 50.89
C MET A 4 35.57 -42.17 49.64
N LYS A 5 34.97 -42.52 48.47
CA LYS A 5 35.07 -41.74 47.22
C LYS A 5 34.19 -40.54 47.35
N LYS A 6 34.73 -39.30 47.34
CA LYS A 6 34.00 -38.05 47.17
C LYS A 6 33.59 -37.91 45.70
N GLN A 7 32.29 -38.02 45.38
CA GLN A 7 31.74 -37.57 44.12
C GLN A 7 31.63 -36.03 44.13
N LYS A 8 32.31 -35.39 43.18
CA LYS A 8 32.12 -33.96 42.89
C LYS A 8 30.96 -33.84 41.92
N ASN A 9 29.81 -33.37 42.39
CA ASN A 9 28.71 -32.98 41.52
C ASN A 9 29.06 -31.65 40.84
N LEU A 10 29.32 -31.69 39.52
CA LEU A 10 29.53 -30.53 38.70
C LEU A 10 28.12 -30.04 38.24
N LEU A 11 27.65 -28.96 38.87
CA LEU A 11 26.38 -28.32 38.51
C LEU A 11 26.63 -27.53 37.22
N PHE A 12 26.14 -28.02 36.07
CA PHE A 12 26.11 -27.27 34.79
C PHE A 12 24.93 -26.30 34.85
N ILE A 13 25.20 -25.02 35.08
CA ILE A 13 24.21 -23.94 34.88
C ILE A 13 24.17 -23.67 33.38
N VAL A 14 23.14 -24.15 32.68
CA VAL A 14 22.83 -23.76 31.32
C VAL A 14 22.13 -22.41 31.41
N LEU A 15 22.85 -21.33 31.14
CA LEU A 15 22.29 -20.02 30.90
C LEU A 15 21.57 -20.07 29.52
N ILE A 16 20.27 -20.24 29.55
CA ILE A 16 19.40 -20.01 28.36
C ILE A 16 19.37 -18.50 28.13
N PHE A 17 20.15 -18.00 27.21
CA PHE A 17 19.94 -16.68 26.62
C PHE A 17 18.67 -16.77 25.79
N CYS A 18 17.54 -16.33 26.33
CA CYS A 18 16.40 -15.94 25.52
C CYS A 18 16.82 -14.67 24.75
N SER A 19 17.43 -14.84 23.59
CA SER A 19 17.40 -13.79 22.59
C SER A 19 15.93 -13.64 22.19
N SER A 20 15.36 -12.47 22.44
CA SER A 20 14.09 -12.06 21.81
C SER A 20 14.34 -12.08 20.32
N ALA A 21 14.01 -13.16 19.65
CA ALA A 21 13.93 -13.17 18.21
C ALA A 21 12.69 -12.34 17.88
N PHE A 22 12.88 -11.06 17.59
CA PHE A 22 11.83 -10.30 16.92
C PHE A 22 11.58 -11.01 15.58
N ALA A 23 10.36 -11.45 15.35
CA ALA A 23 9.98 -11.99 14.06
C ALA A 23 10.18 -10.88 13.03
N GLN A 24 10.87 -11.17 11.93
CA GLN A 24 11.03 -10.21 10.85
C GLN A 24 9.65 -9.92 10.25
N ARG A 25 9.34 -8.64 9.98
CA ARG A 25 8.13 -8.24 9.26
C ARG A 25 8.08 -8.96 7.91
N GLN A 26 6.93 -9.51 7.60
CA GLN A 26 6.66 -10.06 6.28
C GLN A 26 6.57 -8.92 5.28
N MET A 27 7.48 -8.88 4.33
CA MET A 27 7.59 -7.80 3.35
C MET A 27 7.61 -8.37 1.94
N GLU A 28 7.30 -7.52 0.96
CA GLU A 28 7.44 -7.85 -0.46
C GLU A 28 8.87 -8.30 -0.79
N TYR A 29 9.01 -9.33 -1.61
CA TYR A 29 10.31 -9.89 -2.03
C TYR A 29 10.89 -9.13 -3.23
N LEU A 30 11.07 -7.83 -3.08
CA LEU A 30 11.56 -6.96 -4.15
C LEU A 30 13.01 -7.27 -4.51
N ASN A 31 13.32 -7.16 -5.79
CA ASN A 31 14.69 -7.16 -6.30
C ASN A 31 15.40 -5.81 -6.01
N ARG A 32 16.65 -5.65 -6.46
CA ARG A 32 17.41 -4.39 -6.26
C ARG A 32 16.81 -3.18 -7.01
N GLY A 33 15.95 -3.39 -7.98
CA GLY A 33 15.32 -2.33 -8.76
C GLY A 33 16.32 -1.33 -9.32
N VAL A 34 17.40 -1.84 -9.94
CA VAL A 34 18.43 -0.99 -10.55
C VAL A 34 17.80 -0.18 -11.66
N VAL A 35 17.96 1.14 -11.61
CA VAL A 35 17.50 2.07 -12.64
C VAL A 35 18.66 2.99 -13.02
N ALA A 36 18.79 3.28 -14.31
CA ALA A 36 19.74 4.26 -14.81
C ALA A 36 19.01 5.27 -15.71
N VAL A 37 19.30 6.55 -15.53
CA VAL A 37 18.71 7.63 -16.32
C VAL A 37 19.75 8.68 -16.70
N PRO A 38 19.63 9.34 -17.87
CA PRO A 38 20.49 10.47 -18.23
C PRO A 38 20.27 11.65 -17.26
N ASP A 39 21.37 12.25 -16.82
CA ASP A 39 21.37 13.42 -15.94
C ASP A 39 22.51 14.38 -16.30
N GLY A 40 22.19 15.53 -16.93
CA GLY A 40 23.12 16.61 -17.21
C GLY A 40 24.41 16.22 -17.96
N GLY A 41 24.37 15.21 -18.83
CA GLY A 41 25.53 14.67 -19.57
C GLY A 41 26.22 13.49 -18.86
N ASN A 42 25.74 13.10 -17.68
CA ASN A 42 26.13 11.91 -16.94
C ASN A 42 25.00 10.87 -16.96
N ILE A 43 25.22 9.73 -16.31
CA ILE A 43 24.17 8.75 -16.04
C ILE A 43 24.01 8.64 -14.51
N PHE A 44 22.81 8.91 -14.02
CA PHE A 44 22.41 8.62 -12.64
C PHE A 44 21.95 7.17 -12.55
N VAL A 45 22.57 6.39 -11.66
CA VAL A 45 22.22 4.98 -11.39
C VAL A 45 21.75 4.87 -9.95
N SER A 46 20.61 4.25 -9.71
CA SER A 46 20.09 4.02 -8.36
C SER A 46 19.62 2.57 -8.17
N TRP A 47 19.53 2.15 -6.92
CA TRP A 47 19.08 0.82 -6.51
C TRP A 47 18.41 0.87 -5.13
N ARG A 48 17.72 -0.22 -4.74
CA ARG A 48 17.09 -0.35 -3.43
C ARG A 48 18.08 -0.88 -2.38
N LEU A 49 18.00 -0.35 -1.15
CA LEU A 49 18.47 -1.03 0.05
C LEU A 49 17.32 -1.96 0.50
N LEU A 50 17.61 -3.24 0.66
CA LEU A 50 16.60 -4.21 1.08
C LEU A 50 16.65 -4.38 2.61
N VAL A 51 15.52 -4.71 3.21
CA VAL A 51 15.43 -4.97 4.65
C VAL A 51 16.33 -6.13 5.12
N THR A 52 16.67 -7.03 4.19
CA THR A 52 17.58 -8.16 4.43
C THR A 52 19.07 -7.80 4.36
N ASP A 53 19.40 -6.55 4.01
CA ASP A 53 20.77 -6.09 3.98
C ASP A 53 21.32 -5.89 5.39
N ASP A 54 22.62 -6.18 5.56
CA ASP A 54 23.36 -5.81 6.78
C ASP A 54 23.50 -4.28 6.83
N ASP A 55 23.44 -3.67 8.01
CA ASP A 55 23.59 -2.22 8.23
C ASP A 55 24.87 -1.62 7.61
N LYS A 56 25.87 -2.45 7.35
CA LYS A 56 27.14 -2.06 6.74
C LYS A 56 27.28 -2.53 5.29
N THR A 57 26.17 -2.85 4.64
CA THR A 57 26.19 -3.24 3.23
C THR A 57 26.60 -2.06 2.36
N ALA A 58 27.68 -2.23 1.61
CA ALA A 58 28.12 -1.31 0.57
C ALA A 58 27.88 -1.92 -0.81
N PHE A 59 28.06 -1.14 -1.88
CA PHE A 59 27.76 -1.60 -3.22
C PHE A 59 28.89 -1.31 -4.21
N ASN A 60 29.19 -2.28 -5.09
CA ASN A 60 29.93 -2.05 -6.31
C ASN A 60 28.99 -1.94 -7.49
N ILE A 61 29.27 -0.98 -8.37
CA ILE A 61 28.46 -0.69 -9.57
C ILE A 61 29.24 -1.15 -10.80
N TYR A 62 28.54 -1.89 -11.65
CA TYR A 62 29.07 -2.43 -12.89
C TYR A 62 28.33 -1.88 -14.09
N ARG A 63 29.08 -1.59 -15.16
CA ARG A 63 28.58 -1.11 -16.45
C ARG A 63 29.14 -1.92 -17.58
N ALA A 64 28.29 -2.36 -18.50
CA ALA A 64 28.64 -2.86 -19.82
C ALA A 64 28.23 -1.85 -20.91
N VAL A 65 28.98 -1.73 -21.99
CA VAL A 65 28.67 -0.90 -23.16
C VAL A 65 28.31 -1.84 -24.29
N ASP A 66 27.18 -1.64 -24.95
CA ASP A 66 26.77 -2.36 -26.17
C ASP A 66 27.05 -3.88 -26.11
N ASN A 67 26.63 -4.56 -25.05
CA ASN A 67 26.86 -6.00 -24.80
C ASN A 67 28.33 -6.42 -24.55
N SER A 68 29.23 -5.48 -24.30
CA SER A 68 30.60 -5.82 -23.89
C SER A 68 30.67 -6.43 -22.50
N LYS A 69 31.86 -6.89 -22.10
CA LYS A 69 32.08 -7.33 -20.71
C LYS A 69 31.91 -6.15 -19.75
N ALA A 70 31.13 -6.37 -18.69
CA ALA A 70 30.93 -5.35 -17.67
C ALA A 70 32.22 -5.03 -16.90
N VAL A 71 32.41 -3.76 -16.58
CA VAL A 71 33.50 -3.24 -15.77
C VAL A 71 32.97 -2.54 -14.53
N LYS A 72 33.69 -2.66 -13.42
CA LYS A 72 33.38 -1.90 -12.21
C LYS A 72 33.69 -0.42 -12.42
N VAL A 73 32.73 0.47 -12.11
CA VAL A 73 32.87 1.90 -12.36
C VAL A 73 33.23 2.71 -11.13
N ASN A 74 32.93 2.24 -9.93
CA ASN A 74 33.34 2.85 -8.67
C ASN A 74 34.70 2.34 -8.19
N LYS A 75 35.50 3.21 -7.56
CA LYS A 75 36.83 2.85 -7.01
C LYS A 75 36.69 2.12 -5.66
N THR A 76 35.87 2.68 -4.77
CA THR A 76 35.56 2.13 -3.45
C THR A 76 34.09 1.77 -3.39
N PRO A 77 33.69 0.70 -2.68
CA PRO A 77 32.28 0.41 -2.50
C PRO A 77 31.50 1.62 -1.95
N VAL A 78 30.31 1.85 -2.45
CA VAL A 78 29.40 2.93 -2.01
C VAL A 78 28.61 2.44 -0.81
N ASP A 79 28.72 3.13 0.33
CA ASP A 79 28.12 2.74 1.62
C ASP A 79 27.21 3.82 2.23
N ALA A 80 27.31 5.07 1.72
CA ALA A 80 26.54 6.20 2.25
C ALA A 80 25.22 6.44 1.48
N PHE A 81 25.10 5.90 0.27
CA PHE A 81 23.97 6.18 -0.63
C PHE A 81 23.62 4.94 -1.46
N THR A 82 22.40 4.91 -1.98
CA THR A 82 21.92 3.91 -2.94
C THR A 82 21.85 4.46 -4.37
N HIS A 83 22.82 5.31 -4.71
CA HIS A 83 22.98 5.84 -6.05
C HIS A 83 24.44 6.10 -6.41
N TYR A 84 24.70 6.23 -7.71
CA TYR A 84 26.01 6.54 -8.27
C TYR A 84 25.88 7.42 -9.52
N ILE A 85 26.71 8.44 -9.64
CA ILE A 85 26.80 9.27 -10.87
C ILE A 85 27.93 8.75 -11.73
N ASP A 86 27.60 8.18 -12.86
CA ASP A 86 28.59 7.72 -13.85
C ASP A 86 28.94 8.87 -14.79
N VAL A 87 29.99 9.60 -14.44
CA VAL A 87 30.50 10.74 -15.19
C VAL A 87 31.29 10.36 -16.46
N LYS A 88 31.54 9.08 -16.69
CA LYS A 88 32.27 8.56 -17.86
C LYS A 88 31.36 7.92 -18.90
N ALA A 89 30.06 7.93 -18.67
CA ALA A 89 29.08 7.38 -19.59
C ALA A 89 28.71 8.43 -20.66
N ASP A 90 28.59 7.99 -21.90
CA ASP A 90 28.17 8.78 -23.05
C ASP A 90 26.72 8.40 -23.38
N SER A 91 25.78 9.33 -23.21
CA SER A 91 24.34 9.08 -23.42
C SER A 91 23.96 8.64 -24.84
N THR A 92 24.89 8.74 -25.79
CA THR A 92 24.68 8.26 -27.18
C THR A 92 24.83 6.74 -27.32
N LYS A 93 25.31 6.06 -26.28
CA LYS A 93 25.52 4.60 -26.27
C LYS A 93 24.47 3.90 -25.38
N SER A 94 24.27 2.60 -25.64
CA SER A 94 23.50 1.75 -24.77
C SER A 94 24.38 1.20 -23.64
N TYR A 95 23.83 1.17 -22.42
CA TYR A 95 24.51 0.67 -21.24
C TYR A 95 23.67 -0.35 -20.50
N THR A 96 24.33 -1.37 -19.97
CA THR A 96 23.72 -2.28 -19.00
C THR A 96 24.38 -2.07 -17.63
N TYR A 97 23.59 -1.73 -16.63
CA TYR A 97 24.04 -1.57 -15.24
C TYR A 97 23.53 -2.68 -14.34
N TYR A 98 24.32 -3.03 -13.35
CA TYR A 98 23.92 -3.85 -12.20
C TYR A 98 24.78 -3.48 -10.99
N VAL A 99 24.34 -3.87 -9.79
CA VAL A 99 25.10 -3.68 -8.56
C VAL A 99 25.39 -5.02 -7.88
N THR A 100 26.49 -5.07 -7.12
CA THR A 100 26.80 -6.19 -6.24
C THR A 100 26.90 -5.68 -4.81
N PRO A 101 26.13 -6.24 -3.85
CA PRO A 101 26.31 -5.93 -2.45
C PRO A 101 27.70 -6.39 -1.97
N VAL A 102 28.33 -5.61 -1.09
CA VAL A 102 29.64 -5.89 -0.49
C VAL A 102 29.47 -5.92 1.03
N VAL A 103 29.64 -7.08 1.63
CA VAL A 103 29.58 -7.28 3.08
C VAL A 103 30.93 -7.77 3.56
N LYS A 104 31.51 -7.09 4.55
CA LYS A 104 32.84 -7.41 5.12
C LYS A 104 33.93 -7.58 4.04
N GLY A 105 33.90 -6.73 3.00
CA GLY A 105 34.84 -6.71 1.89
C GLY A 105 34.64 -7.79 0.82
N LYS A 106 33.57 -8.61 0.92
CA LYS A 106 33.26 -9.67 -0.04
C LYS A 106 32.02 -9.29 -0.86
N GLU A 107 32.11 -9.38 -2.18
CA GLU A 107 30.94 -9.24 -3.06
C GLU A 107 30.01 -10.45 -2.93
N LEU A 108 28.70 -10.16 -2.87
CA LEU A 108 27.62 -11.15 -2.91
C LEU A 108 27.08 -11.32 -4.34
N ALA A 109 25.93 -11.98 -4.50
CA ALA A 109 25.27 -12.15 -5.77
C ALA A 109 24.95 -10.78 -6.42
N ALA A 110 25.15 -10.71 -7.73
CA ALA A 110 24.80 -9.51 -8.50
C ALA A 110 23.27 -9.34 -8.53
N SER A 111 22.83 -8.09 -8.61
CA SER A 111 21.45 -7.73 -8.89
C SER A 111 21.06 -8.13 -10.32
N GLU A 112 19.77 -8.00 -10.61
CA GLU A 112 19.23 -7.96 -11.94
C GLU A 112 19.89 -6.83 -12.75
N LYS A 113 19.83 -6.93 -14.07
CA LYS A 113 20.45 -5.97 -14.98
C LYS A 113 19.42 -4.99 -15.50
N PHE A 114 19.75 -3.72 -15.45
CA PHE A 114 18.99 -2.66 -16.12
C PHE A 114 19.70 -2.22 -17.40
N THR A 115 18.99 -2.21 -18.52
CA THR A 115 19.52 -1.72 -19.79
C THR A 115 18.98 -0.32 -20.10
N LEU A 116 19.87 0.67 -20.13
CA LEU A 116 19.59 2.02 -20.58
C LEU A 116 19.85 2.09 -22.09
N PRO A 117 18.83 2.31 -22.93
CA PRO A 117 19.04 2.48 -24.38
C PRO A 117 19.86 3.73 -24.70
N ALA A 118 20.51 3.74 -25.87
CA ALA A 118 21.11 4.95 -26.39
C ALA A 118 20.04 6.05 -26.56
N LEU A 119 20.41 7.29 -26.23
CA LEU A 119 19.55 8.46 -26.33
C LEU A 119 18.24 8.34 -25.49
N ALA A 120 18.27 7.53 -24.43
CA ALA A 120 17.16 7.40 -23.50
C ALA A 120 16.77 8.77 -22.91
N LYS A 121 15.48 8.91 -22.59
CA LYS A 121 14.98 10.05 -21.81
C LYS A 121 15.22 9.80 -20.33
N ASN A 122 15.14 10.86 -19.52
CA ASN A 122 15.23 10.77 -18.06
C ASN A 122 13.89 10.42 -17.40
N TYR A 123 12.94 9.89 -18.15
CA TYR A 123 11.65 9.42 -17.68
C TYR A 123 11.21 8.17 -18.48
N LEU A 124 10.38 7.36 -17.82
CA LEU A 124 9.66 6.26 -18.44
C LEU A 124 8.28 6.77 -18.89
N SER A 125 7.88 6.44 -20.12
CA SER A 125 6.55 6.75 -20.65
C SER A 125 5.76 5.46 -20.83
N ILE A 126 4.65 5.34 -20.10
CA ILE A 126 3.72 4.22 -20.20
C ILE A 126 2.45 4.71 -20.90
N PRO A 127 2.17 4.27 -22.15
CA PRO A 127 0.93 4.64 -22.83
C PRO A 127 -0.27 3.94 -22.18
N LEU A 128 -1.26 4.72 -21.74
CA LEU A 128 -2.46 4.22 -21.07
C LEU A 128 -3.59 3.96 -22.07
N ARG A 129 -4.44 2.95 -21.79
CA ARG A 129 -5.70 2.68 -22.48
C ARG A 129 -6.84 3.52 -21.88
N THR A 130 -6.71 4.83 -21.92
CA THR A 130 -7.63 5.76 -21.29
C THR A 130 -8.94 5.84 -22.08
N PRO A 131 -10.12 5.55 -21.48
CA PRO A 131 -11.39 5.73 -22.15
C PRO A 131 -11.66 7.21 -22.48
N GLU A 132 -12.50 7.47 -23.46
CA GLU A 132 -12.91 8.83 -23.81
C GLU A 132 -13.54 9.54 -22.60
N GLY A 133 -13.14 10.77 -22.34
CA GLY A 133 -13.62 11.57 -21.20
C GLY A 133 -12.94 11.25 -19.86
N TYR A 134 -11.98 10.33 -19.82
CA TYR A 134 -11.20 10.00 -18.63
C TYR A 134 -9.76 10.56 -18.71
N SER A 135 -9.16 10.70 -17.55
CA SER A 135 -7.73 11.05 -17.39
C SER A 135 -7.10 10.21 -16.26
N ALA A 136 -5.77 10.08 -16.30
CA ALA A 136 -5.04 9.49 -15.20
C ALA A 136 -5.15 10.39 -13.96
N ASN A 137 -5.33 9.75 -12.80
CA ASN A 137 -5.35 10.38 -11.49
C ASN A 137 -4.31 9.72 -10.59
N ASP A 138 -4.70 9.22 -9.42
CA ASP A 138 -3.78 8.59 -8.48
C ASP A 138 -3.21 7.27 -9.02
N ALA A 139 -1.99 6.96 -8.60
CA ALA A 139 -1.33 5.71 -8.92
C ALA A 139 -0.72 5.09 -7.66
N SER A 140 -0.61 3.78 -7.66
CA SER A 140 0.15 3.00 -6.70
C SER A 140 1.00 1.97 -7.43
N VAL A 141 1.94 1.36 -6.72
CA VAL A 141 2.80 0.30 -7.27
C VAL A 141 2.80 -0.90 -6.33
N GLY A 142 3.03 -2.08 -6.88
CA GLY A 142 3.23 -3.34 -6.16
C GLY A 142 3.82 -4.36 -7.10
N ASP A 143 4.46 -5.38 -6.56
CA ASP A 143 4.92 -6.54 -7.31
C ASP A 143 3.72 -7.49 -7.51
N LEU A 144 3.03 -7.36 -8.65
CA LEU A 144 1.78 -8.08 -8.89
C LEU A 144 1.99 -9.53 -9.35
N ASP A 145 3.14 -9.86 -9.91
CA ASP A 145 3.43 -11.20 -10.43
C ASP A 145 4.53 -11.96 -9.68
N GLY A 146 5.17 -11.32 -8.69
CA GLY A 146 6.17 -11.95 -7.83
C GLY A 146 7.56 -12.02 -8.47
N ASP A 147 7.86 -11.18 -9.46
CA ASP A 147 9.17 -11.14 -10.12
C ASP A 147 10.17 -10.19 -9.43
N GLY A 148 9.74 -9.47 -8.40
CA GLY A 148 10.53 -8.53 -7.62
C GLY A 148 10.59 -7.13 -8.21
N GLU A 149 9.95 -6.86 -9.34
CA GLU A 149 9.76 -5.53 -9.93
C GLU A 149 8.36 -5.02 -9.67
N TYR A 150 8.16 -3.71 -9.76
CA TYR A 150 6.84 -3.13 -9.57
C TYR A 150 6.06 -3.06 -10.88
N GLU A 151 4.78 -3.36 -10.79
CA GLU A 151 3.74 -2.93 -11.72
C GLU A 151 3.10 -1.64 -11.22
N VAL A 152 2.44 -0.93 -12.14
CA VAL A 152 1.73 0.32 -11.86
C VAL A 152 0.24 0.09 -11.93
N ILE A 153 -0.49 0.46 -10.89
CA ILE A 153 -1.94 0.51 -10.85
C ILE A 153 -2.35 1.97 -10.94
N ILE A 154 -3.20 2.31 -11.92
CA ILE A 154 -3.68 3.67 -12.19
C ILE A 154 -5.18 3.75 -11.96
N HIS A 155 -5.58 4.72 -11.16
CA HIS A 155 -6.96 5.20 -11.08
C HIS A 155 -7.21 6.17 -12.24
N LEU A 156 -8.20 5.85 -13.05
CA LEU A 156 -8.69 6.73 -14.13
C LEU A 156 -9.98 7.39 -13.68
N THR A 157 -10.00 8.72 -13.72
CA THR A 157 -11.15 9.53 -13.34
C THR A 157 -11.80 10.15 -14.56
N GLY A 158 -13.12 10.03 -14.64
CA GLY A 158 -13.96 10.75 -15.58
C GLY A 158 -14.53 12.03 -14.94
N ARG A 159 -15.81 12.26 -15.13
CA ARG A 159 -16.54 13.34 -14.48
C ARG A 159 -16.61 13.10 -12.97
N ALA A 160 -15.90 13.90 -12.19
CA ALA A 160 -15.79 13.80 -10.74
C ALA A 160 -16.51 14.96 -10.04
N LYS A 161 -16.85 14.77 -8.75
CA LYS A 161 -17.43 15.77 -7.85
C LYS A 161 -16.84 15.62 -6.46
N ASP A 162 -16.56 16.73 -5.82
CA ASP A 162 -16.27 16.73 -4.39
C ASP A 162 -17.46 16.23 -3.56
N ASN A 163 -17.22 15.74 -2.36
CA ASN A 163 -18.26 15.26 -1.44
C ASN A 163 -19.34 16.31 -1.16
N SER A 164 -18.96 17.59 -1.12
CA SER A 164 -19.86 18.72 -0.88
C SER A 164 -20.70 19.12 -2.11
N GLN A 165 -20.35 18.64 -3.30
CA GLN A 165 -20.95 19.06 -4.57
C GLN A 165 -21.96 18.04 -5.09
N ALA A 166 -23.14 18.50 -5.49
CA ALA A 166 -24.11 17.68 -6.19
C ALA A 166 -23.70 17.42 -7.64
N GLY A 167 -24.22 16.35 -8.21
CA GLY A 167 -24.06 15.97 -9.62
C GLY A 167 -23.69 14.51 -9.79
N ILE A 168 -24.11 13.96 -10.93
CA ILE A 168 -23.76 12.61 -11.35
C ILE A 168 -22.27 12.57 -11.72
N THR A 169 -21.57 11.53 -11.31
CA THR A 169 -20.18 11.24 -11.65
C THR A 169 -20.09 10.04 -12.60
N ASP A 170 -18.98 9.92 -13.31
CA ASP A 170 -18.66 8.72 -14.06
C ASP A 170 -18.12 7.64 -13.13
N PRO A 171 -18.20 6.34 -13.48
CA PRO A 171 -17.66 5.27 -12.66
C PRO A 171 -16.12 5.36 -12.52
N PRO A 172 -15.53 5.17 -11.32
CA PRO A 172 -14.08 5.04 -11.21
C PRO A 172 -13.57 3.78 -11.93
N ILE A 173 -12.45 3.90 -12.63
CA ILE A 173 -11.81 2.81 -13.38
C ILE A 173 -10.37 2.63 -12.86
N PHE A 174 -9.95 1.39 -12.69
CA PHE A 174 -8.58 1.04 -12.35
C PHE A 174 -7.96 0.19 -13.46
N GLN A 175 -6.72 0.47 -13.79
CA GLN A 175 -5.96 -0.30 -14.78
C GLN A 175 -4.58 -0.63 -14.22
N ALA A 176 -4.05 -1.82 -14.56
CA ALA A 176 -2.70 -2.20 -14.24
C ALA A 176 -1.83 -2.37 -15.47
N TYR A 177 -0.56 -2.01 -15.31
CA TYR A 177 0.45 -2.04 -16.35
C TYR A 177 1.80 -2.52 -15.81
N LYS A 178 2.52 -3.30 -16.60
CA LYS A 178 3.96 -3.49 -16.38
C LYS A 178 4.74 -2.23 -16.73
N MET A 179 5.93 -2.08 -16.16
CA MET A 179 6.81 -0.94 -16.43
C MET A 179 7.21 -0.83 -17.93
N ASN A 180 7.14 -1.91 -18.70
CA ASN A 180 7.36 -1.90 -20.15
C ASN A 180 6.14 -1.45 -20.97
N GLY A 181 5.04 -1.04 -20.31
CA GLY A 181 3.79 -0.61 -20.94
C GLY A 181 2.80 -1.73 -21.29
N THR A 182 3.10 -2.98 -20.91
CA THR A 182 2.16 -4.09 -21.10
C THR A 182 0.94 -3.88 -20.22
N PHE A 183 -0.23 -3.76 -20.83
CA PHE A 183 -1.52 -3.70 -20.13
C PHE A 183 -1.86 -5.08 -19.54
N LEU A 184 -2.22 -5.12 -18.27
CA LEU A 184 -2.60 -6.35 -17.57
C LEU A 184 -4.13 -6.51 -17.52
N TRP A 185 -4.82 -5.55 -16.91
CA TRP A 185 -6.27 -5.64 -16.69
C TRP A 185 -6.92 -4.28 -16.43
N GLN A 186 -8.26 -4.30 -16.39
CA GLN A 186 -9.11 -3.18 -15.97
C GLN A 186 -10.21 -3.66 -15.02
N ILE A 187 -10.47 -2.89 -13.97
CA ILE A 187 -11.59 -3.00 -13.05
C ILE A 187 -12.46 -1.75 -13.20
N ASN A 188 -13.81 -1.91 -13.21
CA ASN A 188 -14.76 -0.80 -13.25
C ASN A 188 -15.64 -0.86 -12.00
N LEU A 189 -15.59 0.17 -11.16
CA LEU A 189 -16.34 0.19 -9.89
C LEU A 189 -17.84 0.48 -10.06
N GLY A 190 -18.30 0.78 -11.27
CA GLY A 190 -19.71 0.95 -11.57
C GLY A 190 -20.30 2.27 -11.05
N LYS A 191 -21.57 2.47 -11.38
CA LYS A 191 -22.29 3.73 -11.11
C LYS A 191 -22.63 3.95 -9.63
N ASN A 192 -22.52 2.92 -8.78
CA ASN A 192 -22.83 2.97 -7.36
C ASN A 192 -21.58 3.24 -6.48
N ILE A 193 -20.45 3.55 -7.10
CA ILE A 193 -19.31 4.21 -6.47
C ILE A 193 -19.20 5.60 -7.07
N ARG A 194 -19.26 6.62 -6.22
CA ARG A 194 -19.14 8.02 -6.65
C ARG A 194 -17.68 8.36 -6.92
N GLU A 195 -17.43 9.17 -7.95
CA GLU A 195 -16.07 9.61 -8.31
C GLU A 195 -15.77 10.97 -7.71
N GLY A 196 -14.59 11.11 -7.13
CA GLY A 196 -14.05 12.34 -6.53
C GLY A 196 -12.92 12.05 -5.54
N ALA A 197 -12.23 13.09 -5.10
CA ALA A 197 -10.99 13.02 -4.35
C ALA A 197 -11.00 12.18 -3.06
N HIS A 198 -12.17 11.89 -2.50
CA HIS A 198 -12.28 11.22 -1.20
C HIS A 198 -13.05 9.90 -1.22
N TYR A 199 -13.47 9.42 -2.40
CA TYR A 199 -14.37 8.27 -2.49
C TYR A 199 -13.67 6.93 -2.69
N THR A 200 -12.53 6.91 -3.40
CA THR A 200 -11.91 5.69 -3.93
C THR A 200 -10.48 5.53 -3.43
N GLN A 201 -10.33 5.27 -2.14
CA GLN A 201 -9.04 4.85 -1.58
C GLN A 201 -8.77 3.40 -1.96
N PHE A 202 -7.55 3.09 -2.40
CA PHE A 202 -7.14 1.73 -2.72
C PHE A 202 -5.74 1.46 -2.18
N MET A 203 -5.51 0.22 -1.74
CA MET A 203 -4.22 -0.24 -1.24
C MET A 203 -3.70 -1.34 -2.14
N VAL A 204 -2.41 -1.30 -2.43
CA VAL A 204 -1.68 -2.31 -3.20
C VAL A 204 -0.57 -2.82 -2.31
N TYR A 205 -0.64 -4.08 -1.92
CA TYR A 205 0.36 -4.72 -1.08
C TYR A 205 0.20 -6.24 -1.09
N ASP A 206 1.27 -6.98 -0.83
CA ASP A 206 1.23 -8.42 -0.54
C ASP A 206 0.59 -8.65 0.84
N LEU A 207 -0.75 -8.76 0.86
CA LEU A 207 -1.53 -8.81 2.09
C LEU A 207 -1.57 -10.20 2.74
N ASP A 208 -1.32 -11.27 1.97
CA ASP A 208 -1.33 -12.65 2.48
C ASP A 208 0.04 -13.32 2.54
N GLY A 209 1.08 -12.64 2.01
CA GLY A 209 2.47 -13.06 2.08
C GLY A 209 2.88 -14.11 1.09
N ASP A 210 2.19 -14.22 -0.02
CA ASP A 210 2.53 -15.16 -1.10
C ASP A 210 3.62 -14.61 -2.05
N GLY A 211 4.04 -13.36 -1.84
CA GLY A 211 5.04 -12.66 -2.65
C GLY A 211 4.44 -11.91 -3.84
N LYS A 212 3.11 -11.75 -3.90
CA LYS A 212 2.41 -10.99 -4.95
C LYS A 212 1.42 -10.03 -4.31
N ALA A 213 1.42 -8.79 -4.78
CA ALA A 213 0.54 -7.79 -4.21
C ALA A 213 -0.91 -7.97 -4.66
N GLU A 214 -1.84 -7.82 -3.71
CA GLU A 214 -3.27 -7.66 -3.93
C GLU A 214 -3.64 -6.18 -4.08
N ILE A 215 -4.87 -5.95 -4.58
CA ILE A 215 -5.50 -4.63 -4.58
C ILE A 215 -6.76 -4.69 -3.72
N ALA A 216 -6.83 -3.86 -2.70
CA ALA A 216 -7.99 -3.75 -1.83
C ALA A 216 -8.66 -2.38 -1.99
N MET A 217 -9.98 -2.35 -2.17
CA MET A 217 -10.74 -1.11 -2.30
C MET A 217 -12.22 -1.30 -1.96
N LYS A 218 -12.89 -0.18 -1.70
CA LYS A 218 -14.34 -0.14 -1.54
C LYS A 218 -15.03 -0.40 -2.88
N THR A 219 -16.04 -1.28 -2.89
CA THR A 219 -16.88 -1.60 -4.03
C THR A 219 -18.36 -1.44 -3.69
N GLY A 220 -19.23 -1.53 -4.69
CA GLY A 220 -20.67 -1.43 -4.56
C GLY A 220 -21.40 -2.31 -5.55
N ASP A 221 -22.72 -2.28 -5.51
CA ASP A 221 -23.57 -2.96 -6.48
C ASP A 221 -23.19 -2.58 -7.91
N GLY A 222 -22.90 -3.58 -8.75
CA GLY A 222 -22.52 -3.39 -10.15
C GLY A 222 -21.06 -3.04 -10.39
N SER A 223 -20.16 -3.15 -9.38
CA SER A 223 -18.73 -3.18 -9.63
C SER A 223 -18.34 -4.43 -10.39
N ILE A 224 -17.44 -4.32 -11.36
CA ILE A 224 -17.09 -5.41 -12.29
C ILE A 224 -15.57 -5.59 -12.28
N ASP A 225 -15.11 -6.80 -12.00
CA ASP A 225 -13.71 -7.15 -12.06
C ASP A 225 -13.18 -7.35 -13.49
N SER A 226 -11.91 -7.69 -13.63
CA SER A 226 -11.25 -7.86 -14.94
C SER A 226 -11.78 -9.05 -15.76
N LYS A 227 -12.45 -9.99 -15.13
CA LYS A 227 -13.01 -11.20 -15.75
C LYS A 227 -14.49 -11.05 -16.09
N GLY A 228 -15.10 -9.91 -15.72
CA GLY A 228 -16.52 -9.64 -15.90
C GLY A 228 -17.40 -10.15 -14.77
N ASN A 229 -16.80 -10.60 -13.65
CA ASN A 229 -17.59 -10.96 -12.47
C ASN A 229 -18.18 -9.70 -11.85
N VAL A 230 -19.48 -9.75 -11.57
CA VAL A 230 -20.23 -8.62 -10.99
C VAL A 230 -20.28 -8.77 -9.47
N ILE A 231 -19.92 -7.72 -8.76
CA ILE A 231 -20.07 -7.62 -7.29
C ILE A 231 -21.46 -7.04 -7.01
N GLY A 232 -22.24 -7.71 -6.16
CA GLY A 232 -23.58 -7.31 -5.81
C GLY A 232 -24.58 -7.39 -6.96
N ASP A 233 -25.52 -6.45 -7.03
CA ASP A 233 -26.61 -6.41 -8.01
C ASP A 233 -26.42 -5.27 -9.05
N SER A 234 -26.01 -5.64 -10.28
CA SER A 234 -25.79 -4.67 -11.36
C SER A 234 -27.05 -3.95 -11.84
N SER A 235 -28.25 -4.45 -11.53
CA SER A 235 -29.50 -3.82 -11.90
C SER A 235 -29.81 -2.58 -11.07
N LYS A 236 -29.19 -2.43 -9.89
CA LYS A 236 -29.45 -1.35 -8.95
C LYS A 236 -28.79 -0.04 -9.36
N ASP A 237 -29.48 1.04 -9.07
CA ASP A 237 -28.96 2.40 -9.12
C ASP A 237 -29.33 3.11 -7.82
N TRP A 238 -28.34 3.34 -6.98
CA TRP A 238 -28.52 3.95 -5.66
C TRP A 238 -28.28 5.47 -5.67
N ARG A 239 -28.00 6.05 -6.84
CA ARG A 239 -27.84 7.50 -6.98
C ARG A 239 -29.20 8.19 -6.82
N ASN A 240 -29.24 9.20 -5.97
CA ASN A 240 -30.40 10.06 -5.87
C ASN A 240 -30.41 11.12 -7.01
N GLU A 241 -31.48 11.94 -7.09
CA GLU A 241 -31.64 13.01 -8.12
C GLU A 241 -30.46 14.01 -8.11
N ARG A 242 -29.75 14.16 -6.98
CA ARG A 242 -28.60 15.04 -6.86
C ARG A 242 -27.27 14.33 -7.14
N GLY A 243 -27.28 13.07 -7.52
CA GLY A 243 -26.10 12.28 -7.82
C GLY A 243 -25.32 11.77 -6.59
N TYR A 244 -25.85 11.93 -5.38
CA TYR A 244 -25.29 11.32 -4.18
C TYR A 244 -25.74 9.86 -4.05
N ILE A 245 -24.90 9.04 -3.39
CA ILE A 245 -25.19 7.63 -3.08
C ILE A 245 -25.33 7.53 -1.56
N LEU A 246 -26.55 7.73 -1.06
CA LEU A 246 -26.85 7.79 0.38
C LEU A 246 -27.53 6.51 0.90
N SER A 247 -27.77 5.54 0.03
CA SER A 247 -28.40 4.25 0.33
C SER A 247 -27.71 3.13 -0.46
N GLY A 248 -28.14 1.90 -0.21
CA GLY A 248 -27.59 0.71 -0.82
C GLY A 248 -26.46 0.07 0.00
N PRO A 249 -26.09 -1.17 -0.34
CA PRO A 249 -24.99 -1.88 0.29
C PRO A 249 -23.65 -1.25 -0.08
N GLU A 250 -22.66 -1.48 0.76
CA GLU A 250 -21.27 -1.11 0.54
C GLU A 250 -20.39 -2.31 0.86
N TYR A 251 -19.40 -2.56 0.02
CA TYR A 251 -18.52 -3.71 0.17
C TYR A 251 -17.05 -3.27 0.24
N LEU A 252 -16.24 -4.11 0.84
CA LEU A 252 -14.78 -4.13 0.72
C LEU A 252 -14.40 -5.35 -0.11
N SER A 253 -13.69 -5.13 -1.20
CA SER A 253 -13.22 -6.22 -2.07
C SER A 253 -11.70 -6.22 -2.17
N VAL A 254 -11.14 -7.42 -2.24
CA VAL A 254 -9.74 -7.68 -2.56
C VAL A 254 -9.67 -8.40 -3.89
N PHE A 255 -8.76 -7.95 -4.74
CA PHE A 255 -8.55 -8.47 -6.09
C PHE A 255 -7.13 -9.01 -6.21
N ASN A 256 -6.96 -10.08 -6.97
CA ASN A 256 -5.65 -10.59 -7.35
C ASN A 256 -4.90 -9.55 -8.19
N GLY A 257 -3.70 -9.19 -7.77
CA GLY A 257 -2.93 -8.13 -8.41
C GLY A 257 -2.57 -8.41 -9.86
N LEU A 258 -2.18 -9.63 -10.17
CA LEU A 258 -1.78 -10.02 -11.52
C LEU A 258 -2.95 -10.08 -12.49
N THR A 259 -4.11 -10.54 -12.03
CA THR A 259 -5.25 -10.81 -12.92
C THR A 259 -6.37 -9.79 -12.83
N GLY A 260 -6.47 -9.02 -11.74
CA GLY A 260 -7.59 -8.12 -11.46
C GLY A 260 -8.90 -8.84 -11.15
N GLU A 261 -8.88 -10.16 -10.92
CA GLU A 261 -10.04 -10.96 -10.54
C GLU A 261 -10.34 -10.82 -9.05
N VAL A 262 -11.61 -10.73 -8.66
CA VAL A 262 -11.99 -10.63 -7.25
C VAL A 262 -11.66 -11.92 -6.50
N ILE A 263 -10.90 -11.79 -5.40
CA ILE A 263 -10.57 -12.90 -4.48
C ILE A 263 -11.68 -13.04 -3.43
N ASN A 264 -12.04 -11.93 -2.79
CA ASN A 264 -13.01 -11.91 -1.70
C ASN A 264 -13.73 -10.57 -1.64
N THR A 265 -15.00 -10.62 -1.25
CA THR A 265 -15.84 -9.45 -0.97
C THR A 265 -16.54 -9.66 0.37
N THR A 266 -16.55 -8.64 1.20
CA THR A 266 -17.27 -8.61 2.48
C THR A 266 -17.99 -7.27 2.64
N ASP A 267 -18.90 -7.15 3.61
CA ASP A 267 -19.54 -5.89 3.92
C ASP A 267 -18.50 -4.86 4.38
N TYR A 268 -18.64 -3.62 3.91
CA TYR A 268 -17.78 -2.53 4.33
C TYR A 268 -18.12 -2.12 5.78
N ILE A 269 -17.13 -2.11 6.63
CA ILE A 269 -17.28 -1.60 7.99
C ILE A 269 -16.85 -0.13 8.03
N SER A 270 -17.61 0.75 8.51
CA SER A 270 -18.98 0.70 9.01
C SER A 270 -19.93 1.13 7.88
N PRO A 271 -21.14 0.57 7.80
CA PRO A 271 -22.11 1.00 6.81
C PRO A 271 -22.50 2.47 7.03
N ARG A 272 -23.06 3.12 6.00
CA ARG A 272 -23.61 4.48 6.09
C ARG A 272 -24.61 4.59 7.23
N HIS A 273 -25.44 3.56 7.40
CA HIS A 273 -26.45 3.43 8.43
C HIS A 273 -26.82 1.96 8.63
N GLY A 274 -27.49 1.63 9.75
CA GLY A 274 -28.02 0.27 9.96
C GLY A 274 -29.23 -0.08 9.07
N LYS A 275 -29.78 0.91 8.36
CA LYS A 275 -30.84 0.73 7.34
C LYS A 275 -30.27 0.85 5.95
N LEU A 276 -30.79 0.06 5.01
CA LEU A 276 -30.40 0.15 3.59
C LEU A 276 -30.77 1.50 2.95
N ASN A 277 -31.91 2.08 3.35
CA ASN A 277 -32.43 3.36 2.86
C ASN A 277 -32.66 4.31 4.04
N PRO A 278 -31.62 4.92 4.62
CA PRO A 278 -31.77 5.89 5.70
C PRO A 278 -32.34 7.21 5.16
N THR A 279 -33.03 7.94 6.01
CA THR A 279 -33.46 9.31 5.72
C THR A 279 -32.31 10.29 5.88
N THR A 280 -32.44 11.48 5.32
CA THR A 280 -31.49 12.59 5.49
C THR A 280 -31.26 12.94 6.95
N ASP A 281 -32.32 12.94 7.78
CA ASP A 281 -32.22 13.27 9.20
C ASP A 281 -31.50 12.17 10.01
N GLU A 282 -31.70 10.91 9.65
CA GLU A 282 -30.97 9.78 10.25
C GLU A 282 -29.47 9.88 9.93
N LEU A 283 -29.10 10.17 8.66
CA LEU A 283 -27.71 10.40 8.28
C LEU A 283 -27.12 11.62 8.98
N LYS A 284 -27.88 12.73 9.06
CA LYS A 284 -27.44 13.94 9.76
C LYS A 284 -27.17 13.68 11.26
N THR A 285 -28.04 12.90 11.90
CA THR A 285 -27.86 12.53 13.30
C THR A 285 -26.60 11.68 13.50
N MET A 286 -26.35 10.76 12.57
CA MET A 286 -25.21 9.83 12.67
C MET A 286 -23.86 10.46 12.28
N TRP A 287 -23.83 11.34 11.26
CA TRP A 287 -22.60 11.85 10.64
C TRP A 287 -22.44 13.37 10.71
N GLY A 288 -23.46 14.11 11.15
CA GLY A 288 -23.44 15.58 11.24
C GLY A 288 -23.90 16.30 9.97
N ASP A 289 -24.10 15.60 8.85
CA ASP A 289 -24.79 16.09 7.65
C ASP A 289 -25.60 14.96 7.01
N GLY A 290 -26.61 15.33 6.22
CA GLY A 290 -27.52 14.38 5.61
C GLY A 290 -27.29 14.15 4.11
N TYR A 291 -26.19 14.66 3.54
CA TYR A 291 -25.91 14.57 2.10
C TYR A 291 -24.55 13.90 1.79
N GLY A 292 -23.91 13.32 2.80
CA GLY A 292 -22.75 12.44 2.62
C GLY A 292 -21.40 13.14 2.66
N ASN A 293 -21.29 14.45 2.84
CA ASN A 293 -20.00 15.14 2.81
C ASN A 293 -19.05 14.64 3.92
N ARG A 294 -19.56 14.41 5.14
CA ARG A 294 -18.77 13.93 6.26
C ARG A 294 -18.62 12.43 6.28
N MET A 295 -19.65 11.72 5.87
CA MET A 295 -19.72 10.27 5.84
C MET A 295 -18.83 9.64 4.75
N ASP A 296 -18.80 10.23 3.56
CA ASP A 296 -18.15 9.66 2.38
C ASP A 296 -16.74 10.22 2.18
N ARG A 297 -15.99 10.31 3.27
CA ARG A 297 -14.54 10.55 3.26
C ARG A 297 -13.83 9.32 3.77
N PHE A 298 -13.00 8.77 2.90
CA PHE A 298 -12.29 7.52 3.13
C PHE A 298 -10.79 7.78 3.12
N LEU A 299 -10.10 7.12 4.03
CA LEU A 299 -8.65 6.96 4.04
C LEU A 299 -8.33 5.48 4.21
N ALA A 300 -7.13 5.07 3.85
CA ALA A 300 -6.69 3.70 4.01
C ALA A 300 -5.17 3.62 4.21
N CYS A 301 -4.72 2.55 4.83
CA CYS A 301 -3.30 2.20 4.93
C CYS A 301 -3.11 0.69 5.04
N VAL A 302 -1.86 0.26 4.92
CA VAL A 302 -1.38 -1.05 5.37
C VAL A 302 -0.52 -0.82 6.60
N ALA A 303 -0.72 -1.63 7.66
CA ALA A 303 -0.04 -1.52 8.94
C ALA A 303 0.30 -2.90 9.50
N TYR A 304 1.42 -3.03 10.19
CA TYR A 304 1.86 -4.27 10.83
C TYR A 304 1.36 -4.34 12.29
N LEU A 305 0.03 -4.52 12.43
CA LEU A 305 -0.67 -4.51 13.72
C LEU A 305 -0.33 -5.68 14.66
N ASP A 306 0.39 -6.67 14.21
CA ASP A 306 0.97 -7.74 15.06
C ASP A 306 2.50 -7.73 15.02
N GLY A 307 3.09 -6.73 14.40
CA GLY A 307 4.52 -6.58 14.21
C GLY A 307 5.12 -7.45 13.09
N VAL A 308 4.36 -8.37 12.50
CA VAL A 308 4.86 -9.37 11.55
C VAL A 308 4.10 -9.36 10.23
N HIS A 309 2.77 -9.40 10.26
CA HIS A 309 1.93 -9.54 9.07
C HIS A 309 1.26 -8.22 8.71
N PRO A 310 1.15 -7.88 7.43
CA PRO A 310 0.44 -6.69 7.00
C PRO A 310 -1.07 -6.83 7.25
N SER A 311 -1.68 -5.78 7.75
CA SER A 311 -3.13 -5.64 7.91
C SER A 311 -3.63 -4.48 7.07
N LEU A 312 -4.76 -4.66 6.41
CA LEU A 312 -5.46 -3.60 5.70
C LEU A 312 -6.28 -2.78 6.69
N VAL A 313 -6.12 -1.46 6.70
CA VAL A 313 -6.94 -0.54 7.51
C VAL A 313 -7.74 0.36 6.58
N MET A 314 -9.08 0.32 6.72
CA MET A 314 -10.00 1.16 5.95
C MET A 314 -10.73 2.10 6.90
N CYS A 315 -10.73 3.39 6.56
CA CYS A 315 -11.27 4.44 7.41
C CYS A 315 -12.46 5.11 6.76
N ARG A 316 -13.34 5.69 7.59
CA ARG A 316 -14.50 6.45 7.16
C ARG A 316 -14.83 7.56 8.15
N GLY A 317 -15.26 8.71 7.66
CA GLY A 317 -15.80 9.80 8.47
C GLY A 317 -14.85 11.00 8.60
N TYR A 318 -15.45 12.18 8.82
CA TYR A 318 -14.75 13.45 8.78
C TYR A 318 -15.46 14.51 9.62
N TYR A 319 -14.71 15.30 10.40
CA TYR A 319 -15.16 16.38 11.29
C TYR A 319 -16.10 15.98 12.45
N THR A 320 -16.73 14.83 12.41
CA THR A 320 -17.64 14.35 13.46
C THR A 320 -17.25 12.94 13.85
N ARG A 321 -18.01 11.94 13.42
CA ARG A 321 -17.72 10.53 13.63
C ARG A 321 -16.57 10.09 12.74
N THR A 322 -15.64 9.33 13.31
CA THR A 322 -14.51 8.71 12.60
C THR A 322 -14.49 7.22 12.95
N ILE A 323 -14.35 6.38 11.94
CA ILE A 323 -14.30 4.93 12.09
C ILE A 323 -13.08 4.41 11.36
N LEU A 324 -12.32 3.54 12.01
CA LEU A 324 -11.24 2.77 11.44
C LEU A 324 -11.55 1.29 11.62
N ALA A 325 -11.37 0.49 10.58
CA ALA A 325 -11.53 -0.96 10.66
C ALA A 325 -10.30 -1.65 10.07
N ALA A 326 -9.78 -2.64 10.79
CA ALA A 326 -8.62 -3.41 10.38
C ALA A 326 -9.01 -4.84 9.99
N TRP A 327 -8.31 -5.36 8.97
CA TRP A 327 -8.56 -6.65 8.35
C TRP A 327 -7.25 -7.35 8.05
N ASP A 328 -7.24 -8.67 8.18
CA ASP A 328 -6.16 -9.52 7.67
C ASP A 328 -6.69 -10.31 6.47
N LEU A 329 -5.86 -10.50 5.44
CA LEU A 329 -6.17 -11.44 4.36
C LEU A 329 -5.60 -12.81 4.73
N LYS A 330 -6.46 -13.78 5.03
CA LYS A 330 -6.07 -15.12 5.47
C LYS A 330 -6.77 -16.20 4.64
N GLY A 331 -5.99 -17.00 3.92
CA GLY A 331 -6.54 -18.05 3.07
C GLY A 331 -7.53 -17.51 2.03
N GLY A 332 -7.25 -16.38 1.42
CA GLY A 332 -8.08 -15.70 0.43
C GLY A 332 -9.37 -15.08 1.01
N LYS A 333 -9.44 -14.83 2.32
CA LYS A 333 -10.61 -14.21 2.98
C LYS A 333 -10.19 -13.03 3.85
N LEU A 334 -10.96 -11.95 3.77
CA LEU A 334 -10.85 -10.81 4.68
C LEU A 334 -11.41 -11.18 6.05
N VAL A 335 -10.53 -11.21 7.04
CA VAL A 335 -10.86 -11.50 8.44
C VAL A 335 -10.73 -10.22 9.25
N LYS A 336 -11.84 -9.74 9.81
CA LYS A 336 -11.84 -8.54 10.64
C LYS A 336 -10.98 -8.74 11.91
N ARG A 337 -10.05 -7.80 12.16
CA ARG A 337 -9.27 -7.73 13.42
C ARG A 337 -10.03 -6.95 14.48
N TRP A 338 -10.25 -5.67 14.22
CA TRP A 338 -10.94 -4.76 15.13
C TRP A 338 -11.65 -3.65 14.37
N VAL A 339 -12.51 -2.93 15.07
CA VAL A 339 -13.15 -1.69 14.63
C VAL A 339 -13.01 -0.67 15.75
N PHE A 340 -12.54 0.51 15.43
CA PHE A 340 -12.57 1.69 16.26
C PHE A 340 -13.67 2.63 15.77
N ASP A 341 -14.54 3.09 16.65
CA ASP A 341 -15.59 4.07 16.36
C ASP A 341 -15.56 5.18 17.42
N SER A 342 -15.38 6.42 16.98
CA SER A 342 -15.34 7.58 17.86
C SER A 342 -16.68 7.87 18.56
N ASN A 343 -17.78 7.21 18.13
CA ASN A 343 -19.08 7.31 18.80
C ASN A 343 -19.27 6.28 19.93
N ASP A 344 -18.40 5.28 20.05
CA ASP A 344 -18.45 4.32 21.14
C ASP A 344 -18.15 4.99 22.48
N GLU A 345 -18.62 4.37 23.56
CA GLU A 345 -18.39 4.85 24.92
C GLU A 345 -16.88 4.96 25.21
N GLY A 346 -16.45 6.10 25.72
CA GLY A 346 -15.04 6.42 26.01
C GLY A 346 -14.26 6.98 24.83
N ASN A 347 -14.74 6.84 23.59
CA ASN A 347 -14.01 7.29 22.38
C ASN A 347 -14.33 8.73 21.94
N LYS A 348 -15.20 9.43 22.65
CA LYS A 348 -15.60 10.81 22.31
C LYS A 348 -14.44 11.80 22.10
N PRO A 349 -13.33 11.72 22.85
CA PRO A 349 -12.15 12.59 22.62
C PRO A 349 -11.47 12.42 21.26
N TYR A 350 -11.74 11.33 20.56
CA TYR A 350 -11.17 11.02 19.25
C TYR A 350 -12.04 11.48 18.08
N ALA A 351 -13.23 11.99 18.32
CA ALA A 351 -14.12 12.51 17.28
C ALA A 351 -13.60 13.84 16.70
N GLY A 352 -14.11 14.24 15.55
CA GLY A 352 -13.86 15.56 14.98
C GLY A 352 -12.63 15.66 14.08
N GLN A 353 -12.01 14.55 13.71
CA GLN A 353 -10.84 14.55 12.85
C GLN A 353 -11.16 15.10 11.46
N GLY A 354 -10.29 15.97 10.93
CA GLY A 354 -10.46 16.66 9.65
C GLY A 354 -9.25 16.55 8.73
N ASN A 355 -8.45 15.50 8.89
CA ASN A 355 -7.24 15.26 8.12
C ASN A 355 -7.53 14.76 6.69
N HIS A 356 -6.59 15.00 5.79
CA HIS A 356 -6.61 14.53 4.41
C HIS A 356 -5.66 13.36 4.17
N ASN A 357 -4.90 12.96 5.20
CA ASN A 357 -3.94 11.90 5.15
C ASN A 357 -3.88 11.18 6.50
N LEU A 358 -3.26 10.01 6.53
CA LEU A 358 -2.90 9.28 7.73
C LEU A 358 -1.46 8.79 7.62
N SER A 359 -0.86 8.46 8.75
CA SER A 359 0.48 7.88 8.82
C SER A 359 0.46 6.61 9.66
N VAL A 360 1.44 5.75 9.44
CA VAL A 360 1.63 4.49 10.15
C VAL A 360 3.04 4.47 10.73
N ALA A 361 3.16 4.18 12.00
CA ALA A 361 4.46 4.04 12.67
C ALA A 361 4.30 3.30 13.99
N ASP A 362 5.36 2.61 14.44
CA ASP A 362 5.52 2.15 15.82
C ASP A 362 5.86 3.37 16.70
N VAL A 363 4.85 3.99 17.32
CA VAL A 363 5.02 5.25 18.06
C VAL A 363 5.29 5.05 19.55
N ASP A 364 5.01 3.88 20.10
CA ASP A 364 5.26 3.54 21.51
C ASP A 364 6.44 2.58 21.71
N GLY A 365 7.00 2.05 20.63
CA GLY A 365 8.21 1.22 20.64
C GLY A 365 7.96 -0.24 21.00
N ASP A 366 6.73 -0.75 20.82
CA ASP A 366 6.36 -2.14 21.12
C ASP A 366 6.63 -3.11 19.95
N GLY A 367 7.03 -2.59 18.78
CA GLY A 367 7.34 -3.34 17.56
C GLY A 367 6.16 -3.56 16.63
N LYS A 368 5.01 -2.98 16.94
CA LYS A 368 3.81 -2.99 16.10
C LYS A 368 3.49 -1.57 15.61
N ASP A 369 2.66 -1.47 14.62
CA ASP A 369 2.32 -0.16 14.05
C ASP A 369 1.02 0.40 14.65
N GLU A 370 1.03 1.71 14.94
CA GLU A 370 -0.12 2.53 15.26
C GLU A 370 -0.57 3.32 14.04
N ILE A 371 -1.84 3.74 14.07
CA ILE A 371 -2.46 4.57 13.03
C ILE A 371 -2.57 6.01 13.53
N VAL A 372 -1.75 6.89 12.99
CA VAL A 372 -1.81 8.34 13.26
C VAL A 372 -2.81 8.96 12.29
N TYR A 373 -3.99 9.29 12.80
CA TYR A 373 -5.12 9.79 12.02
C TYR A 373 -5.47 11.23 12.47
N GLY A 374 -4.92 12.21 11.76
CA GLY A 374 -5.04 13.61 12.14
C GLY A 374 -4.40 13.90 13.50
N GLN A 375 -5.20 14.33 14.46
CA GLN A 375 -4.77 14.68 15.82
C GLN A 375 -4.94 13.52 16.83
N MET A 376 -5.27 12.34 16.37
CA MET A 376 -5.39 11.14 17.19
C MET A 376 -4.48 10.02 16.72
N THR A 377 -4.17 9.10 17.63
CA THR A 377 -3.47 7.86 17.35
C THR A 377 -4.28 6.68 17.89
N ILE A 378 -4.46 5.69 17.03
CA ILE A 378 -5.12 4.42 17.35
C ILE A 378 -4.05 3.35 17.46
N ASP A 379 -4.02 2.66 18.57
CA ASP A 379 -3.10 1.58 18.92
C ASP A 379 -3.34 0.33 18.06
N ASP A 380 -2.32 -0.53 17.95
CA ASP A 380 -2.33 -1.80 17.18
C ASP A 380 -3.56 -2.68 17.48
N ASN A 381 -4.04 -2.59 18.72
CA ASN A 381 -5.20 -3.34 19.23
C ASN A 381 -6.55 -2.67 18.93
N GLY A 382 -6.59 -1.55 18.22
CA GLY A 382 -7.80 -0.81 17.86
C GLY A 382 -8.36 0.08 18.95
N LYS A 383 -7.62 0.37 20.01
CA LYS A 383 -8.01 1.33 21.06
C LYS A 383 -7.36 2.69 20.79
N GLY A 384 -8.00 3.75 21.26
CA GLY A 384 -7.39 5.07 21.22
C GLY A 384 -6.17 5.15 22.15
N LEU A 385 -5.01 5.52 21.62
CA LEU A 385 -3.78 5.70 22.38
C LEU A 385 -3.72 7.12 22.96
N TYR A 386 -3.88 8.13 22.13
CA TYR A 386 -4.02 9.53 22.55
C TYR A 386 -4.77 10.36 21.52
N SER A 387 -5.27 11.53 21.96
CA SER A 387 -5.83 12.56 21.09
C SER A 387 -5.52 13.95 21.69
N THR A 388 -5.12 14.89 20.83
CA THR A 388 -4.90 16.28 21.27
C THR A 388 -6.20 17.07 21.44
N GLY A 389 -7.32 16.56 20.88
CA GLY A 389 -8.62 17.23 20.90
C GLY A 389 -8.75 18.45 19.95
N ILE A 390 -7.73 18.74 19.14
CA ILE A 390 -7.77 19.87 18.19
C ILE A 390 -8.63 19.56 16.96
N GLY A 391 -8.67 18.29 16.55
CA GLY A 391 -9.57 17.79 15.49
C GLY A 391 -9.02 17.93 14.08
N HIS A 392 -8.68 19.12 13.63
CA HIS A 392 -8.18 19.37 12.27
C HIS A 392 -6.69 19.70 12.29
N ALA A 393 -5.90 18.97 11.49
CA ALA A 393 -4.46 19.21 11.27
C ALA A 393 -4.15 19.32 9.78
#